data_b3ff3f7402f5efa3c071575877fcc9b9
#
_entry.id   b3ff3f7402f5efa3c071575877fcc9b9
#
_cell.length_a   1.000
_cell.length_b   1.000
_cell.length_c   1.000
_cell.angle_alpha   90.00
_cell.angle_beta   90.00
_cell.angle_gamma   90.00
#
_symmetry.space_group_name_H-M   'P 1'
#
loop_
_entity.id
_entity.type
_entity.pdbx_description
1 polymer ?
#
loop_
_entity_poly.entity_id
_entity_poly.type
_entity_poly.pdbx_seq_one_letter_code
_entity_poly.pdbx_strand_id
1 'polypeptide(L)'
;ELAEDQNGCANFSVIPDTKADFDFTAQRLNISIPQAALSTTAQGYIPPDQFDDGINALLVNYQFSGSNDMQANDEYYSLNLQSGLNVGPWRIRNLSTWNKNNSGAGDWDSAYLYMQRSIRSINSNLVMGESSSLNGIFDSVPFTGIQLATDTTMLPESMRGYAPIIRGIARTNARVIIKQNGYQVYQTYVAPGAFEITDMYPSGGSGDLYVTVEESDGSKQEFVVPFATLPVMVREDQLEYEITSGKYRPYDGGVDETPFTQATATYGVSSSLTLYGGM
;
A
#
# COMPACT_ATOMS: atom_id res chain seq x y z
N GLU A 1 -14.55 18.04 10.86
CA GLU A 1 -14.27 18.95 12.02
C GLU A 1 -15.60 19.45 12.58
N LEU A 2 -15.80 19.35 13.89
CA LEU A 2 -16.98 19.93 14.54
C LEU A 2 -16.83 21.46 14.61
N ALA A 3 -17.87 22.18 14.21
CA ALA A 3 -17.89 23.62 14.40
C ALA A 3 -17.87 23.97 15.90
N GLU A 4 -17.03 24.92 16.28
CA GLU A 4 -17.00 25.45 17.63
C GLU A 4 -18.11 26.50 17.83
N ASP A 5 -18.70 26.51 19.01
CA ASP A 5 -19.61 27.60 19.39
C ASP A 5 -18.80 28.84 19.82
N GLN A 6 -19.51 29.94 20.14
CA GLN A 6 -18.86 31.19 20.58
C GLN A 6 -18.06 31.08 21.91
N ASN A 7 -18.16 29.94 22.60
CA ASN A 7 -17.45 29.64 23.86
C ASN A 7 -16.32 28.63 23.66
N GLY A 8 -15.99 28.23 22.41
CA GLY A 8 -15.00 27.23 22.12
C GLY A 8 -15.43 25.79 22.43
N CYS A 9 -16.73 25.54 22.55
CA CYS A 9 -17.29 24.22 22.77
C CYS A 9 -17.75 23.60 21.44
N ALA A 10 -17.63 22.28 21.35
CA ALA A 10 -18.11 21.54 20.18
C ALA A 10 -19.63 21.66 20.05
N ASN A 11 -20.09 22.20 18.90
CA ASN A 11 -21.51 22.39 18.62
C ASN A 11 -22.08 21.17 17.89
N PHE A 12 -22.73 20.28 18.63
CA PHE A 12 -23.36 19.07 18.06
C PHE A 12 -24.68 19.35 17.34
N SER A 13 -25.32 20.52 17.53
CA SER A 13 -26.60 20.83 16.90
C SER A 13 -26.50 21.01 15.38
N VAL A 14 -25.29 21.17 14.85
CA VAL A 14 -25.01 21.28 13.41
C VAL A 14 -25.20 19.93 12.70
N ILE A 15 -25.09 18.83 13.43
CA ILE A 15 -25.23 17.48 12.89
C ILE A 15 -26.61 16.94 13.24
N PRO A 16 -27.51 16.72 12.23
CA PRO A 16 -28.83 16.15 12.46
C PRO A 16 -28.76 14.82 13.21
N ASP A 17 -29.73 14.55 14.07
CA ASP A 17 -29.87 13.29 14.84
C ASP A 17 -28.73 12.98 15.82
N THR A 18 -27.81 13.92 16.09
CA THR A 18 -26.81 13.77 17.13
C THR A 18 -27.45 13.92 18.52
N LYS A 19 -27.11 13.01 19.42
CA LYS A 19 -27.55 13.03 20.82
C LYS A 19 -26.34 13.03 21.75
N ALA A 20 -26.36 13.86 22.76
CA ALA A 20 -25.39 13.86 23.83
C ALA A 20 -26.15 13.72 25.16
N ASP A 21 -25.91 12.65 25.89
CA ASP A 21 -26.54 12.36 27.17
C ASP A 21 -25.49 12.11 28.25
N PHE A 22 -25.59 12.81 29.36
CA PHE A 22 -24.65 12.68 30.46
C PHE A 22 -25.25 11.86 31.61
N ASP A 23 -24.72 10.68 31.80
CA ASP A 23 -25.06 9.83 32.94
C ASP A 23 -24.30 10.29 34.19
N PHE A 24 -25.01 11.01 35.09
CA PHE A 24 -24.43 11.52 36.34
C PHE A 24 -24.03 10.40 37.30
N THR A 25 -24.68 9.24 37.25
CA THR A 25 -24.40 8.13 38.16
C THR A 25 -23.10 7.44 37.78
N ALA A 26 -22.90 7.23 36.48
CA ALA A 26 -21.70 6.60 35.92
C ALA A 26 -20.61 7.64 35.59
N GLN A 27 -20.88 8.96 35.74
CA GLN A 27 -20.01 10.06 35.32
C GLN A 27 -19.52 9.89 33.86
N ARG A 28 -20.43 9.49 32.96
CA ARG A 28 -20.11 9.17 31.56
C ARG A 28 -20.96 10.02 30.62
N LEU A 29 -20.29 10.66 29.64
CA LEU A 29 -20.92 11.34 28.52
C LEU A 29 -21.10 10.34 27.38
N ASN A 30 -22.34 10.05 27.00
CA ASN A 30 -22.70 9.25 25.86
C ASN A 30 -23.00 10.18 24.67
N ILE A 31 -22.20 10.12 23.61
CA ILE A 31 -22.42 10.88 22.39
C ILE A 31 -22.78 9.87 21.29
N SER A 32 -23.91 10.10 20.64
CA SER A 32 -24.34 9.32 19.48
C SER A 32 -24.37 10.25 18.26
N ILE A 33 -23.55 9.96 17.28
CA ILE A 33 -23.48 10.68 16.01
C ILE A 33 -23.82 9.69 14.89
N PRO A 34 -24.78 10.00 13.99
CA PRO A 34 -25.08 9.13 12.87
C PRO A 34 -23.83 8.85 12.03
N GLN A 35 -23.63 7.62 11.62
CA GLN A 35 -22.42 7.24 10.87
C GLN A 35 -22.28 7.96 9.52
N ALA A 36 -23.41 8.31 8.90
CA ALA A 36 -23.44 9.13 7.68
C ALA A 36 -22.83 10.53 7.86
N ALA A 37 -22.75 11.02 9.10
CA ALA A 37 -22.14 12.31 9.46
C ALA A 37 -20.70 12.20 9.93
N LEU A 38 -20.20 10.98 10.08
CA LEU A 38 -18.81 10.72 10.45
C LEU A 38 -17.96 10.58 9.17
N SER A 39 -16.86 11.32 9.14
CA SER A 39 -15.80 11.09 8.15
C SER A 39 -15.07 9.80 8.52
N THR A 40 -15.38 8.72 7.85
CA THR A 40 -14.67 7.44 8.04
C THR A 40 -13.34 7.49 7.28
N THR A 41 -12.29 7.92 7.95
CA THR A 41 -10.93 7.74 7.44
C THR A 41 -10.39 6.40 7.94
N ALA A 42 -9.74 5.65 7.05
CA ALA A 42 -9.12 4.37 7.41
C ALA A 42 -8.07 4.55 8.52
N GLN A 43 -7.93 3.53 9.36
CA GLN A 43 -6.91 3.55 10.43
C GLN A 43 -5.51 3.75 9.83
N GLY A 44 -4.76 4.71 10.37
CA GLY A 44 -3.43 5.06 9.89
C GLY A 44 -3.44 5.90 8.61
N TYR A 45 -4.57 6.47 8.21
CA TYR A 45 -4.61 7.39 7.08
C TYR A 45 -3.79 8.65 7.38
N ILE A 46 -2.86 8.94 6.49
CA ILE A 46 -2.07 10.17 6.50
C ILE A 46 -2.47 10.99 5.26
N PRO A 47 -2.95 12.22 5.43
CA PRO A 47 -3.28 13.08 4.30
C PRO A 47 -2.05 13.33 3.41
N PRO A 48 -2.22 13.38 2.08
CA PRO A 48 -1.10 13.54 1.14
C PRO A 48 -0.26 14.80 1.32
N ASP A 49 -0.82 15.84 1.93
CA ASP A 49 -0.12 17.09 2.28
C ASP A 49 0.87 16.94 3.45
N GLN A 50 0.70 15.89 4.26
CA GLN A 50 1.61 15.55 5.35
C GLN A 50 2.77 14.62 4.93
N PHE A 51 2.78 14.16 3.68
CA PHE A 51 3.87 13.34 3.18
C PHE A 51 5.14 14.20 3.04
N ASP A 52 6.22 13.71 3.65
CA ASP A 52 7.53 14.35 3.58
C ASP A 52 8.38 13.73 2.45
N ASP A 53 8.99 14.58 1.64
CA ASP A 53 9.94 14.13 0.62
C ASP A 53 11.33 13.82 1.22
N GLY A 54 11.53 14.06 2.51
CA GLY A 54 12.81 13.87 3.18
C GLY A 54 13.85 14.90 2.76
N ILE A 55 15.10 14.67 3.16
CA ILE A 55 16.20 15.59 2.91
C ILE A 55 16.89 15.35 1.57
N ASN A 56 17.48 16.40 0.99
CA ASN A 56 18.43 16.25 -0.10
C ASN A 56 19.70 15.55 0.45
N ALA A 57 20.09 14.46 -0.20
CA ALA A 57 21.20 13.63 0.28
C ALA A 57 21.91 12.91 -0.87
N LEU A 58 23.21 12.78 -0.76
CA LEU A 58 24.03 11.87 -1.53
C LEU A 58 24.28 10.63 -0.69
N LEU A 59 23.95 9.46 -1.23
CA LEU A 59 24.07 8.15 -0.59
C LEU A 59 25.11 7.34 -1.36
N VAL A 60 26.07 6.75 -0.67
CA VAL A 60 27.05 5.84 -1.26
C VAL A 60 27.22 4.64 -0.35
N ASN A 61 26.88 3.49 -0.88
CA ASN A 61 27.13 2.18 -0.27
C ASN A 61 28.13 1.43 -1.14
N TYR A 62 29.15 0.86 -0.56
CA TYR A 62 30.10 0.08 -1.35
C TYR A 62 30.50 -1.20 -0.62
N GLN A 63 30.77 -2.23 -1.38
CA GLN A 63 31.34 -3.48 -0.90
C GLN A 63 32.50 -3.85 -1.83
N PHE A 64 33.69 -3.88 -1.25
CA PHE A 64 34.91 -4.31 -1.95
C PHE A 64 35.35 -5.66 -1.45
N SER A 65 35.69 -6.55 -2.35
CA SER A 65 36.29 -7.85 -2.06
C SER A 65 37.47 -8.14 -3.01
N GLY A 66 38.44 -8.85 -2.52
CA GLY A 66 39.59 -9.25 -3.33
C GLY A 66 40.18 -10.55 -2.83
N SER A 67 40.68 -11.35 -3.74
CA SER A 67 41.48 -12.53 -3.48
C SER A 67 42.71 -12.56 -4.38
N ASN A 68 43.80 -13.02 -3.80
CA ASN A 68 45.08 -13.21 -4.51
C ASN A 68 45.64 -14.59 -4.15
N ASP A 69 45.74 -15.46 -5.15
CA ASP A 69 46.40 -16.76 -5.02
C ASP A 69 47.81 -16.64 -5.54
N MET A 70 48.78 -16.51 -4.63
CA MET A 70 50.21 -16.38 -4.95
C MET A 70 50.79 -17.65 -5.62
N GLN A 71 50.17 -18.83 -5.48
CA GLN A 71 50.63 -20.05 -6.11
C GLN A 71 50.13 -20.19 -7.56
N ALA A 72 48.88 -19.79 -7.79
CA ALA A 72 48.28 -19.79 -9.11
C ALA A 72 48.55 -18.49 -9.88
N ASN A 73 49.11 -17.47 -9.23
CA ASN A 73 49.24 -16.11 -9.78
C ASN A 73 47.88 -15.58 -10.29
N ASP A 74 46.82 -15.83 -9.50
CA ASP A 74 45.45 -15.48 -9.84
C ASP A 74 44.93 -14.39 -8.89
N GLU A 75 44.55 -13.25 -9.49
CA GLU A 75 44.03 -12.08 -8.76
C GLU A 75 42.59 -11.81 -9.19
N TYR A 76 41.71 -11.65 -8.22
CA TYR A 76 40.33 -11.26 -8.45
C TYR A 76 39.95 -10.13 -7.49
N TYR A 77 39.39 -9.06 -8.04
CA TYR A 77 38.85 -7.94 -7.28
C TYR A 77 37.44 -7.62 -7.76
N SER A 78 36.54 -7.36 -6.80
CA SER A 78 35.15 -6.96 -7.08
C SER A 78 34.77 -5.78 -6.21
N LEU A 79 34.15 -4.77 -6.83
CA LEU A 79 33.55 -3.61 -6.17
C LEU A 79 32.09 -3.49 -6.57
N ASN A 80 31.19 -3.66 -5.61
CA ASN A 80 29.78 -3.30 -5.78
C ASN A 80 29.56 -1.89 -5.25
N LEU A 81 29.01 -1.02 -6.06
CA LEU A 81 28.76 0.38 -5.74
C LEU A 81 27.28 0.68 -5.89
N GLN A 82 26.62 1.01 -4.76
CA GLN A 82 25.26 1.52 -4.74
C GLN A 82 25.30 3.01 -4.47
N SER A 83 25.01 3.81 -5.48
CA SER A 83 24.92 5.25 -5.34
C SER A 83 23.49 5.76 -5.45
N GLY A 84 23.17 6.80 -4.69
CA GLY A 84 21.87 7.41 -4.67
C GLY A 84 21.93 8.91 -4.45
N LEU A 85 21.03 9.63 -5.09
CA LEU A 85 20.86 11.07 -4.91
C LEU A 85 19.39 11.36 -4.66
N ASN A 86 19.11 12.08 -3.57
CA ASN A 86 17.80 12.63 -3.25
C ASN A 86 17.80 14.13 -3.52
N VAL A 87 16.90 14.61 -4.37
CA VAL A 87 16.72 16.03 -4.66
C VAL A 87 15.22 16.33 -4.71
N GLY A 88 14.70 17.01 -3.69
CA GLY A 88 13.26 17.21 -3.52
C GLY A 88 12.51 15.88 -3.64
N PRO A 89 11.46 15.78 -4.47
CA PRO A 89 10.68 14.55 -4.62
C PRO A 89 11.39 13.47 -5.46
N TRP A 90 12.55 13.75 -6.06
CA TRP A 90 13.23 12.82 -6.93
C TRP A 90 14.25 11.94 -6.19
N ARG A 91 14.30 10.70 -6.56
CA ARG A 91 15.22 9.68 -6.07
C ARG A 91 15.94 9.04 -7.24
N ILE A 92 17.24 9.32 -7.39
CA ILE A 92 18.09 8.70 -8.41
C ILE A 92 18.82 7.55 -7.73
N ARG A 93 18.86 6.40 -8.37
CA ARG A 93 19.49 5.18 -7.84
C ARG A 93 20.31 4.52 -8.93
N ASN A 94 21.51 4.09 -8.57
CA ASN A 94 22.40 3.33 -9.43
C ASN A 94 22.99 2.17 -8.66
N LEU A 95 23.09 1.04 -9.31
CA LEU A 95 23.88 -0.11 -8.87
C LEU A 95 24.86 -0.46 -9.99
N SER A 96 26.15 -0.35 -9.68
CA SER A 96 27.23 -0.71 -10.59
C SER A 96 28.19 -1.69 -9.93
N THR A 97 28.73 -2.59 -10.71
CA THR A 97 29.71 -3.57 -10.31
C THR A 97 30.96 -3.40 -11.15
N TRP A 98 32.10 -3.35 -10.46
CA TRP A 98 33.40 -3.41 -11.14
C TRP A 98 34.09 -4.72 -10.75
N ASN A 99 34.52 -5.46 -11.77
CA ASN A 99 35.24 -6.70 -11.60
C ASN A 99 36.57 -6.65 -12.34
N LYS A 100 37.63 -7.10 -11.70
CA LYS A 100 38.95 -7.23 -12.29
C LYS A 100 39.49 -8.63 -12.01
N ASN A 101 40.04 -9.25 -13.05
CA ASN A 101 40.80 -10.50 -12.98
C ASN A 101 42.18 -10.30 -13.61
N ASN A 102 43.01 -11.35 -13.61
CA ASN A 102 44.38 -11.31 -14.16
C ASN A 102 44.49 -10.87 -15.62
N SER A 103 43.41 -10.95 -16.40
CA SER A 103 43.45 -10.82 -17.84
C SER A 103 43.32 -9.40 -18.36
N GLY A 104 43.26 -8.34 -17.49
CA GLY A 104 43.19 -7.01 -18.04
C GLY A 104 42.73 -5.88 -17.11
N ALA A 105 42.32 -4.80 -17.75
CA ALA A 105 41.65 -3.68 -17.09
C ALA A 105 40.28 -4.16 -16.62
N GLY A 106 39.90 -3.83 -15.37
CA GLY A 106 38.59 -4.25 -14.85
C GLY A 106 37.44 -3.68 -15.66
N ASP A 107 36.36 -4.44 -15.70
CA ASP A 107 35.12 -4.10 -16.41
C ASP A 107 34.11 -3.51 -15.45
N TRP A 108 33.41 -2.45 -15.88
CA TRP A 108 32.26 -1.87 -15.21
C TRP A 108 30.98 -2.38 -15.86
N ASP A 109 30.08 -2.87 -15.03
CA ASP A 109 28.72 -3.20 -15.41
C ASP A 109 27.73 -2.42 -14.56
N SER A 110 26.69 -1.88 -15.19
CA SER A 110 25.60 -1.17 -14.50
C SER A 110 24.37 -2.06 -14.47
N ALA A 111 24.00 -2.54 -13.30
CA ALA A 111 22.80 -3.35 -13.13
C ALA A 111 21.54 -2.52 -13.38
N TYR A 112 21.51 -1.27 -12.86
CA TYR A 112 20.45 -0.31 -13.14
C TYR A 112 20.87 1.13 -12.85
N LEU A 113 20.27 2.03 -13.60
CA LEU A 113 20.27 3.48 -13.31
C LEU A 113 18.87 4.01 -13.58
N TYR A 114 18.18 4.43 -12.54
CA TYR A 114 16.85 5.01 -12.67
C TYR A 114 16.65 6.20 -11.76
N MET A 115 15.68 7.04 -12.12
CA MET A 115 15.10 8.06 -11.28
C MET A 115 13.64 7.73 -11.01
N GLN A 116 13.20 7.96 -9.79
CA GLN A 116 11.81 7.76 -9.41
C GLN A 116 11.24 8.93 -8.62
N ARG A 117 9.94 9.09 -8.74
CA ARG A 117 9.17 10.09 -8.00
C ARG A 117 7.79 9.56 -7.67
N SER A 118 7.36 9.78 -6.43
CA SER A 118 5.99 9.51 -5.99
C SER A 118 5.03 10.60 -6.47
N ILE A 119 3.89 10.19 -7.08
CA ILE A 119 2.80 11.06 -7.48
C ILE A 119 1.64 10.82 -6.52
N ARG A 120 1.60 11.60 -5.46
CA ARG A 120 0.70 11.41 -4.30
C ARG A 120 -0.77 11.51 -4.67
N SER A 121 -1.12 12.39 -5.62
CA SER A 121 -2.51 12.62 -6.04
C SER A 121 -3.20 11.40 -6.66
N ILE A 122 -2.43 10.44 -7.15
CA ILE A 122 -2.92 9.20 -7.78
C ILE A 122 -2.31 7.95 -7.14
N ASN A 123 -1.69 8.08 -5.97
CA ASN A 123 -1.02 6.99 -5.23
C ASN A 123 -0.12 6.14 -6.15
N SER A 124 0.72 6.78 -6.93
CA SER A 124 1.54 6.10 -7.95
C SER A 124 2.99 6.52 -7.91
N ASN A 125 3.86 5.64 -8.38
CA ASN A 125 5.27 5.91 -8.61
C ASN A 125 5.55 6.06 -10.10
N LEU A 126 6.26 7.12 -10.46
CA LEU A 126 6.85 7.33 -11.77
C LEU A 126 8.31 6.92 -11.70
N VAL A 127 8.71 5.99 -12.57
CA VAL A 127 10.09 5.51 -12.72
C VAL A 127 10.56 5.82 -14.14
N MET A 128 11.78 6.33 -14.29
CA MET A 128 12.42 6.61 -15.58
C MET A 128 13.84 6.09 -15.57
N GLY A 129 14.24 5.40 -16.61
CA GLY A 129 15.56 4.80 -16.75
C GLY A 129 15.52 3.29 -16.87
N GLU A 130 16.49 2.62 -16.27
CA GLU A 130 16.66 1.17 -16.28
C GLU A 130 15.95 0.55 -15.08
N SER A 131 14.90 -0.23 -15.32
CA SER A 131 14.08 -0.87 -14.30
C SER A 131 13.48 -2.17 -14.83
N SER A 132 12.55 -2.74 -14.07
CA SER A 132 11.77 -3.90 -14.49
C SER A 132 10.29 -3.63 -14.24
N SER A 133 9.43 -4.13 -15.15
CA SER A 133 7.99 -4.07 -14.94
C SER A 133 7.57 -4.90 -13.72
N LEU A 134 6.43 -4.55 -13.14
CA LEU A 134 5.91 -5.28 -11.97
C LEU A 134 5.50 -6.70 -12.38
N ASN A 135 5.73 -7.63 -11.49
CA ASN A 135 5.27 -9.00 -11.66
C ASN A 135 3.84 -9.11 -11.09
N GLY A 136 2.85 -9.03 -11.96
CA GLY A 136 1.45 -9.10 -11.58
C GLY A 136 0.65 -9.96 -12.57
N ILE A 137 0.07 -9.33 -13.60
CA ILE A 137 -0.69 -10.02 -14.65
C ILE A 137 0.27 -10.68 -15.67
N PHE A 138 1.37 -10.01 -15.98
CA PHE A 138 2.45 -10.51 -16.83
C PHE A 138 3.72 -10.74 -16.03
N ASP A 139 4.62 -11.53 -16.57
CA ASP A 139 5.96 -11.67 -16.02
C ASP A 139 6.73 -10.34 -16.07
N SER A 140 7.62 -10.14 -15.12
CA SER A 140 8.45 -8.94 -15.06
C SER A 140 9.43 -8.89 -16.23
N VAL A 141 9.43 -7.76 -16.93
CA VAL A 141 10.29 -7.52 -18.11
C VAL A 141 11.28 -6.39 -17.76
N PRO A 142 12.60 -6.64 -17.85
CA PRO A 142 13.59 -5.58 -17.68
C PRO A 142 13.53 -4.62 -18.88
N PHE A 143 13.59 -3.31 -18.59
CA PHE A 143 13.46 -2.27 -19.60
C PHE A 143 14.33 -1.05 -19.34
N THR A 144 14.55 -0.28 -20.37
CA THR A 144 15.02 1.10 -20.32
C THR A 144 13.92 2.00 -20.88
N GLY A 145 13.31 2.82 -20.04
CA GLY A 145 12.15 3.60 -20.45
C GLY A 145 11.46 4.34 -19.30
N ILE A 146 10.15 4.35 -19.36
CA ILE A 146 9.29 5.01 -18.36
C ILE A 146 8.21 4.04 -17.86
N GLN A 147 7.93 4.09 -16.59
CA GLN A 147 6.89 3.32 -15.94
C GLN A 147 6.09 4.21 -14.98
N LEU A 148 4.78 4.09 -15.03
CA LEU A 148 3.86 4.66 -14.06
C LEU A 148 3.02 3.52 -13.49
N ALA A 149 3.11 3.31 -12.19
CA ALA A 149 2.40 2.22 -11.53
C ALA A 149 1.81 2.67 -10.19
N THR A 150 0.67 2.10 -9.83
CA THR A 150 0.09 2.29 -8.50
C THR A 150 1.06 1.82 -7.43
N ASP A 151 1.23 2.63 -6.39
CA ASP A 151 2.03 2.30 -5.22
C ASP A 151 1.13 2.16 -3.99
N THR A 152 0.76 0.93 -3.68
CA THR A 152 -0.09 0.61 -2.54
C THR A 152 0.58 0.93 -1.19
N THR A 153 1.89 1.16 -1.15
CA THR A 153 2.58 1.57 0.08
C THR A 153 2.19 2.98 0.54
N MET A 154 1.62 3.80 -0.35
CA MET A 154 1.05 5.11 -0.02
C MET A 154 -0.32 5.01 0.67
N LEU A 155 -0.96 3.86 0.60
CA LEU A 155 -2.22 3.60 1.30
C LEU A 155 -1.94 3.24 2.77
N PRO A 156 -2.90 3.53 3.68
CA PRO A 156 -2.85 3.01 5.03
C PRO A 156 -2.68 1.49 5.03
N GLU A 157 -1.97 0.95 6.00
CA GLU A 157 -1.71 -0.49 6.07
C GLU A 157 -3.01 -1.31 6.15
N SER A 158 -4.04 -0.78 6.82
CA SER A 158 -5.39 -1.35 6.86
C SER A 158 -6.07 -1.43 5.48
N MET A 159 -5.62 -0.65 4.50
CA MET A 159 -6.18 -0.60 3.16
C MET A 159 -5.34 -1.34 2.11
N ARG A 160 -4.16 -1.83 2.47
CA ARG A 160 -3.29 -2.60 1.56
C ARG A 160 -3.79 -4.03 1.43
N GLY A 161 -3.89 -4.51 0.21
CA GLY A 161 -4.38 -5.86 -0.09
C GLY A 161 -5.90 -6.02 0.14
N TYR A 162 -6.39 -7.20 -0.19
CA TYR A 162 -7.83 -7.48 -0.19
C TYR A 162 -8.38 -7.74 1.21
N ALA A 163 -9.49 -7.09 1.53
CA ALA A 163 -10.41 -7.46 2.62
C ALA A 163 -11.84 -7.09 2.21
N PRO A 164 -12.86 -7.89 2.56
CA PRO A 164 -14.23 -7.60 2.21
C PRO A 164 -14.76 -6.45 3.04
N ILE A 165 -15.71 -5.71 2.48
CA ILE A 165 -16.46 -4.71 3.22
C ILE A 165 -17.50 -5.42 4.08
N ILE A 166 -17.54 -5.12 5.37
CA ILE A 166 -18.52 -5.66 6.31
C ILE A 166 -19.65 -4.66 6.50
N ARG A 167 -20.85 -5.02 6.09
CA ARG A 167 -22.05 -4.21 6.19
C ARG A 167 -23.02 -4.82 7.19
N GLY A 168 -23.63 -3.98 8.03
CA GLY A 168 -24.60 -4.42 9.01
C GLY A 168 -25.48 -3.29 9.54
N ILE A 169 -26.35 -3.61 10.48
CA ILE A 169 -27.26 -2.65 11.14
C ILE A 169 -27.12 -2.81 12.64
N ALA A 170 -26.81 -1.73 13.32
CA ALA A 170 -26.83 -1.64 14.78
C ALA A 170 -28.12 -0.92 15.24
N ARG A 171 -28.80 -1.46 16.22
CA ARG A 171 -30.04 -0.85 16.78
C ARG A 171 -29.72 0.22 17.81
N THR A 172 -28.59 0.06 18.50
CA THR A 172 -28.07 0.98 19.52
C THR A 172 -26.60 1.25 19.22
N ASN A 173 -25.91 1.99 20.08
CA ASN A 173 -24.45 2.00 20.05
C ASN A 173 -23.95 0.59 20.30
N ALA A 174 -23.26 0.00 19.34
CA ALA A 174 -22.87 -1.40 19.38
C ALA A 174 -21.36 -1.58 19.22
N ARG A 175 -20.86 -2.66 19.78
CA ARG A 175 -19.52 -3.15 19.56
C ARG A 175 -19.56 -4.23 18.49
N VAL A 176 -18.87 -4.01 17.38
CA VAL A 176 -18.73 -5.00 16.31
C VAL A 176 -17.41 -5.74 16.52
N ILE A 177 -17.48 -7.05 16.62
CA ILE A 177 -16.34 -7.94 16.78
C ILE A 177 -16.32 -8.89 15.58
N ILE A 178 -15.20 -8.96 14.88
CA ILE A 178 -15.00 -9.85 13.73
C ILE A 178 -13.96 -10.90 14.11
N LYS A 179 -14.33 -12.17 13.95
CA LYS A 179 -13.46 -13.31 14.18
C LYS A 179 -13.26 -14.11 12.91
N GLN A 180 -12.05 -14.63 12.74
CA GLN A 180 -11.69 -15.57 11.70
C GLN A 180 -10.95 -16.75 12.32
N ASN A 181 -11.33 -17.97 11.97
CA ASN A 181 -10.72 -19.19 12.53
C ASN A 181 -10.67 -19.20 14.08
N GLY A 182 -11.66 -18.59 14.72
CA GLY A 182 -11.74 -18.50 16.19
C GLY A 182 -10.98 -17.33 16.82
N TYR A 183 -10.16 -16.63 16.07
CA TYR A 183 -9.38 -15.47 16.56
C TYR A 183 -10.05 -14.16 16.18
N GLN A 184 -10.02 -13.19 17.09
CA GLN A 184 -10.50 -11.84 16.81
C GLN A 184 -9.50 -11.13 15.89
N VAL A 185 -9.97 -10.74 14.70
CA VAL A 185 -9.15 -10.03 13.69
C VAL A 185 -9.45 -8.54 13.64
N TYR A 186 -10.65 -8.12 14.07
CA TYR A 186 -11.04 -6.72 14.07
C TYR A 186 -12.09 -6.43 15.17
N GLN A 187 -12.08 -5.20 15.68
CA GLN A 187 -13.12 -4.71 16.60
C GLN A 187 -13.28 -3.20 16.42
N THR A 188 -14.51 -2.74 16.40
CA THR A 188 -14.84 -1.31 16.38
C THR A 188 -16.16 -1.04 17.11
N TYR A 189 -16.46 0.24 17.33
CA TYR A 189 -17.75 0.68 17.84
C TYR A 189 -18.49 1.42 16.73
N VAL A 190 -19.78 1.15 16.61
CA VAL A 190 -20.65 1.75 15.62
C VAL A 190 -21.84 2.43 16.29
N ALA A 191 -22.29 3.52 15.66
CA ALA A 191 -23.51 4.21 16.08
C ALA A 191 -24.75 3.45 15.61
N PRO A 192 -25.95 3.76 16.17
CA PRO A 192 -27.20 3.21 15.69
C PRO A 192 -27.42 3.50 14.21
N GLY A 193 -27.91 2.51 13.47
CA GLY A 193 -28.16 2.61 12.03
C GLY A 193 -27.35 1.60 11.22
N ALA A 194 -27.34 1.80 9.91
CA ALA A 194 -26.50 1.03 9.00
C ALA A 194 -25.04 1.41 9.21
N PHE A 195 -24.17 0.41 9.24
CA PHE A 195 -22.73 0.62 9.32
C PHE A 195 -22.00 -0.14 8.22
N GLU A 196 -20.82 0.38 7.88
CA GLU A 196 -19.91 -0.18 6.90
C GLU A 196 -18.48 -0.12 7.44
N ILE A 197 -17.79 -1.28 7.45
CA ILE A 197 -16.39 -1.39 7.86
C ILE A 197 -15.57 -1.66 6.61
N THR A 198 -14.76 -0.70 6.21
CA THR A 198 -13.97 -0.71 4.97
C THR A 198 -12.48 -0.85 5.22
N ASP A 199 -12.03 -0.66 6.47
CA ASP A 199 -10.63 -0.55 6.87
C ASP A 199 -10.12 -1.76 7.68
N MET A 200 -10.77 -2.91 7.51
CA MET A 200 -10.27 -4.15 8.12
C MET A 200 -8.92 -4.52 7.52
N TYR A 201 -7.95 -4.86 8.38
CA TYR A 201 -6.66 -5.37 7.90
C TYR A 201 -6.84 -6.65 7.10
N PRO A 202 -6.10 -6.82 5.98
CA PRO A 202 -6.12 -8.08 5.25
C PRO A 202 -5.66 -9.20 6.16
N SER A 203 -6.49 -10.22 6.32
CA SER A 203 -6.05 -11.44 6.99
C SER A 203 -5.40 -12.34 5.95
N GLY A 204 -4.17 -12.78 6.19
CA GLY A 204 -3.41 -13.63 5.26
C GLY A 204 -3.97 -15.05 5.07
N GLY A 205 -5.17 -15.32 5.59
CA GLY A 205 -5.80 -16.65 5.54
C GLY A 205 -7.17 -16.65 4.85
N SER A 206 -7.56 -17.78 4.32
CA SER A 206 -8.94 -18.05 3.89
C SER A 206 -9.78 -18.53 5.07
N GLY A 207 -11.06 -18.29 5.05
CA GLY A 207 -12.00 -18.73 6.07
C GLY A 207 -13.02 -17.66 6.41
N ASP A 208 -14.24 -18.08 6.68
CA ASP A 208 -15.37 -17.19 6.91
C ASP A 208 -15.12 -16.22 8.09
N LEU A 209 -15.62 -15.01 7.93
CA LEU A 209 -15.60 -13.98 8.95
C LEU A 209 -16.90 -14.05 9.76
N TYR A 210 -16.78 -14.33 11.05
CA TYR A 210 -17.89 -14.36 11.99
C TYR A 210 -18.02 -12.99 12.63
N VAL A 211 -19.07 -12.28 12.28
CA VAL A 211 -19.35 -10.93 12.76
C VAL A 211 -20.36 -10.99 13.89
N THR A 212 -19.98 -10.46 15.05
CA THR A 212 -20.86 -10.31 16.21
C THR A 212 -21.09 -8.81 16.45
N VAL A 213 -22.33 -8.38 16.41
CA VAL A 213 -22.76 -7.03 16.79
C VAL A 213 -23.34 -7.11 18.19
N GLU A 214 -22.64 -6.57 19.16
CA GLU A 214 -23.04 -6.56 20.56
C GLU A 214 -23.62 -5.19 20.92
N GLU A 215 -24.94 -5.17 21.10
CA GLU A 215 -25.70 -3.95 21.38
C GLU A 215 -25.50 -3.46 22.82
N SER A 216 -25.82 -2.20 23.11
CA SER A 216 -25.68 -1.63 24.45
C SER A 216 -26.61 -2.26 25.50
N ASP A 217 -27.69 -2.91 25.08
CA ASP A 217 -28.60 -3.68 25.95
C ASP A 217 -28.09 -5.11 26.23
N GLY A 218 -26.92 -5.48 25.70
CA GLY A 218 -26.31 -6.80 25.82
C GLY A 218 -26.83 -7.82 24.80
N SER A 219 -27.80 -7.48 23.96
CA SER A 219 -28.24 -8.37 22.90
C SER A 219 -27.16 -8.51 21.82
N LYS A 220 -27.11 -9.68 21.17
CA LYS A 220 -26.12 -9.99 20.14
C LYS A 220 -26.81 -10.37 18.85
N GLN A 221 -26.28 -9.86 17.75
CA GLN A 221 -26.60 -10.30 16.41
C GLN A 221 -25.35 -10.92 15.80
N GLU A 222 -25.49 -12.06 15.14
CA GLU A 222 -24.37 -12.75 14.53
C GLU A 222 -24.68 -13.06 13.06
N PHE A 223 -23.72 -12.84 12.22
CA PHE A 223 -23.78 -13.22 10.80
C PHE A 223 -22.40 -13.59 10.29
N VAL A 224 -22.38 -14.27 9.15
CA VAL A 224 -21.15 -14.77 8.54
C VAL A 224 -20.95 -14.06 7.20
N VAL A 225 -19.73 -13.58 6.99
CA VAL A 225 -19.29 -13.06 5.69
C VAL A 225 -18.30 -14.05 5.10
N PRO A 226 -18.65 -14.73 4.00
CA PRO A 226 -17.72 -15.62 3.34
C PRO A 226 -16.48 -14.87 2.89
N PHE A 227 -15.31 -15.43 3.18
CA PHE A 227 -14.05 -14.82 2.82
C PHE A 227 -13.10 -15.83 2.17
N ALA A 228 -12.69 -15.51 0.95
CA ALA A 228 -11.60 -16.15 0.26
C ALA A 228 -10.78 -15.08 -0.45
N THR A 229 -9.48 -15.23 -0.49
CA THR A 229 -8.59 -14.28 -1.16
C THR A 229 -7.75 -14.97 -2.22
N LEU A 230 -7.53 -14.28 -3.33
CA LEU A 230 -6.57 -14.63 -4.38
C LEU A 230 -5.55 -13.49 -4.47
N PRO A 231 -4.31 -13.77 -4.90
CA PRO A 231 -3.25 -12.75 -4.98
C PRO A 231 -3.60 -11.52 -5.84
N VAL A 232 -4.50 -11.69 -6.81
CA VAL A 232 -4.92 -10.61 -7.73
C VAL A 232 -6.16 -9.84 -7.27
N MET A 233 -6.74 -10.20 -6.11
CA MET A 233 -7.91 -9.48 -5.61
C MET A 233 -7.53 -8.13 -5.03
N VAL A 234 -8.29 -7.11 -5.41
CA VAL A 234 -8.24 -5.76 -4.85
C VAL A 234 -9.58 -5.42 -4.21
N ARG A 235 -9.57 -4.42 -3.30
CA ARG A 235 -10.78 -3.97 -2.62
C ARG A 235 -11.80 -3.39 -3.59
N GLU A 236 -13.06 -3.39 -3.18
CA GLU A 236 -14.15 -2.70 -3.88
C GLU A 236 -13.77 -1.23 -4.12
N ASP A 237 -14.01 -0.74 -5.33
CA ASP A 237 -13.68 0.60 -5.83
C ASP A 237 -12.17 0.93 -5.88
N GLN A 238 -11.29 -0.01 -5.65
CA GLN A 238 -9.85 0.18 -5.79
C GLN A 238 -9.39 -0.17 -7.21
N LEU A 239 -8.60 0.73 -7.79
CA LEU A 239 -7.92 0.54 -9.07
C LEU A 239 -6.41 0.45 -8.85
N GLU A 240 -5.81 -0.63 -9.30
CA GLU A 240 -4.37 -0.80 -9.43
C GLU A 240 -4.01 -0.89 -10.91
N TYR A 241 -2.99 -0.16 -11.33
CA TYR A 241 -2.55 -0.14 -12.72
C TYR A 241 -1.04 -0.01 -12.85
N GLU A 242 -0.55 -0.44 -13.98
CA GLU A 242 0.81 -0.23 -14.42
C GLU A 242 0.81 0.08 -15.92
N ILE A 243 1.59 1.07 -16.31
CA ILE A 243 1.87 1.39 -17.70
C ILE A 243 3.38 1.52 -17.84
N THR A 244 3.99 0.64 -18.65
CA THR A 244 5.42 0.63 -18.93
C THR A 244 5.64 0.80 -20.42
N SER A 245 6.51 1.72 -20.81
CA SER A 245 6.90 1.91 -22.20
C SER A 245 8.40 2.17 -22.28
N GLY A 246 9.06 1.46 -23.18
CA GLY A 246 10.50 1.55 -23.35
C GLY A 246 11.04 0.51 -24.30
N LYS A 247 12.32 0.21 -24.13
CA LYS A 247 13.02 -0.86 -24.84
C LYS A 247 13.30 -2.00 -23.89
N TYR A 248 13.10 -3.22 -24.35
CA TYR A 248 13.56 -4.41 -23.65
C TYR A 248 15.06 -4.33 -23.40
N ARG A 249 15.47 -4.65 -22.18
CA ARG A 249 16.88 -4.66 -21.76
C ARG A 249 17.31 -6.10 -21.50
N PRO A 250 17.92 -6.77 -22.49
CA PRO A 250 18.39 -8.15 -22.29
C PRO A 250 19.56 -8.19 -21.30
N TYR A 251 19.66 -9.28 -20.56
CA TYR A 251 20.84 -9.59 -19.74
C TYR A 251 22.01 -10.11 -20.57
N ASP A 252 21.73 -10.58 -21.78
CA ASP A 252 22.71 -11.11 -22.71
C ASP A 252 22.77 -10.24 -23.96
N GLY A 253 23.96 -9.82 -24.39
CA GLY A 253 24.19 -8.97 -25.56
C GLY A 253 23.83 -9.60 -26.91
N GLY A 254 23.33 -10.85 -26.94
CA GLY A 254 22.85 -11.54 -28.13
C GLY A 254 21.38 -11.31 -28.47
N VAL A 255 20.63 -10.58 -27.67
CA VAL A 255 19.20 -10.31 -27.87
C VAL A 255 18.98 -8.83 -28.20
N ASP A 256 18.14 -8.56 -29.20
CA ASP A 256 17.85 -7.20 -29.64
C ASP A 256 17.03 -6.39 -28.61
N GLU A 257 17.38 -5.14 -28.42
CA GLU A 257 16.60 -4.15 -27.67
C GLU A 257 15.34 -3.76 -28.46
N THR A 258 14.27 -4.49 -28.28
CA THR A 258 12.99 -4.24 -28.97
C THR A 258 12.14 -3.25 -28.18
N PRO A 259 11.57 -2.20 -28.81
CA PRO A 259 10.63 -1.33 -28.16
C PRO A 259 9.33 -2.09 -27.84
N PHE A 260 8.77 -1.81 -26.66
CA PHE A 260 7.50 -2.38 -26.23
C PHE A 260 6.71 -1.38 -25.38
N THR A 261 5.43 -1.65 -25.29
CA THR A 261 4.54 -0.98 -24.34
C THR A 261 3.66 -2.04 -23.69
N GLN A 262 3.60 -2.03 -22.39
CA GLN A 262 2.78 -2.92 -21.57
C GLN A 262 1.86 -2.08 -20.71
N ALA A 263 0.60 -2.45 -20.62
CA ALA A 263 -0.35 -1.83 -19.72
C ALA A 263 -1.14 -2.92 -19.01
N THR A 264 -1.31 -2.79 -17.71
CA THR A 264 -2.14 -3.68 -16.89
C THR A 264 -3.06 -2.86 -16.01
N ALA A 265 -4.22 -3.41 -15.71
CA ALA A 265 -5.17 -2.83 -14.78
C ALA A 265 -5.93 -3.91 -14.03
N THR A 266 -6.15 -3.67 -12.74
CA THR A 266 -6.96 -4.51 -11.85
C THR A 266 -7.93 -3.61 -11.12
N TYR A 267 -9.23 -3.92 -11.17
CA TYR A 267 -10.29 -3.14 -10.55
C TYR A 267 -11.23 -4.01 -9.72
N GLY A 268 -11.45 -3.62 -8.48
CA GLY A 268 -12.43 -4.26 -7.59
C GLY A 268 -13.83 -3.74 -7.86
N VAL A 269 -14.66 -4.54 -8.51
CA VAL A 269 -16.05 -4.18 -8.84
C VAL A 269 -16.96 -4.32 -7.63
N SER A 270 -16.69 -5.30 -6.80
CA SER A 270 -17.40 -5.56 -5.55
C SER A 270 -16.50 -6.32 -4.58
N SER A 271 -16.98 -6.53 -3.37
CA SER A 271 -16.28 -7.35 -2.37
C SER A 271 -16.12 -8.83 -2.74
N SER A 272 -16.58 -9.27 -3.92
CA SER A 272 -16.45 -10.65 -4.40
C SER A 272 -16.01 -10.76 -5.87
N LEU A 273 -15.85 -9.61 -6.56
CA LEU A 273 -15.51 -9.60 -7.98
C LEU A 273 -14.40 -8.58 -8.26
N THR A 274 -13.29 -9.08 -8.75
CA THR A 274 -12.18 -8.28 -9.29
C THR A 274 -12.02 -8.57 -10.77
N LEU A 275 -11.96 -7.53 -11.58
CA LEU A 275 -11.62 -7.62 -13.00
C LEU A 275 -10.17 -7.23 -13.19
N TYR A 276 -9.46 -7.96 -14.00
CA TYR A 276 -8.09 -7.63 -14.36
C TYR A 276 -7.80 -7.96 -15.82
N GLY A 277 -6.85 -7.25 -16.40
CA GLY A 277 -6.42 -7.48 -17.78
C GLY A 277 -5.23 -6.61 -18.15
N GLY A 278 -4.64 -6.90 -19.32
CA GLY A 278 -3.49 -6.16 -19.81
C GLY A 278 -3.24 -6.42 -21.30
N MET A 279 -2.35 -5.62 -21.82
CA MET A 279 -1.91 -5.67 -23.23
C MET A 279 -0.43 -5.36 -23.35
#